data_bac4db20ef4ffb886e2005e78a3fe496
#
_entry.id   bac4db20ef4ffb886e2005e78a3fe496
#
_cell.length_a   1.000
_cell.length_b   1.000
_cell.length_c   1.000
_cell.angle_alpha   90.00
_cell.angle_beta   90.00
_cell.angle_gamma   90.00
#
_symmetry.space_group_name_H-M   'P 1'
#
loop_
_entity.id
_entity.type
_entity.pdbx_description
1 polymer ?
#
loop_
_entity_poly.entity_id
_entity_poly.type
_entity_poly.pdbx_seq_one_letter_code
_entity_poly.pdbx_strand_id
1 'polypeptide(L)'
;MKKMLHTVAFLVGLSVAACDQNGRPVEHIGLDKLARGISTEGEVRIIMGQPEVVLEEENGERLLQFPQGPEGARTWLFKIAPDGKLIDYKQLLTQENFAAIKQGMSRDEVRWLLGKPRSVVQFPLKNEEVWDWRYLDVNPEQRLFNVHFAIASGRVSAPTSSDARTIN
;
A
#
# COMPACT_ATOMS: atom_id res chain seq x y z
N MET A 1 29.64 -29.43 -51.45
CA MET A 1 28.40 -28.72 -51.13
C MET A 1 28.05 -28.98 -49.66
N LYS A 2 28.38 -28.04 -48.75
CA LYS A 2 28.16 -28.17 -47.33
C LYS A 2 26.83 -27.49 -46.99
N LYS A 3 25.85 -28.26 -46.48
CA LYS A 3 24.58 -27.74 -45.96
C LYS A 3 24.81 -27.20 -44.55
N MET A 4 24.68 -25.89 -44.35
CA MET A 4 24.62 -25.25 -43.04
C MET A 4 23.24 -25.46 -42.42
N LEU A 5 23.21 -26.15 -41.30
CA LEU A 5 22.03 -26.36 -40.48
C LEU A 5 21.94 -25.18 -39.46
N HIS A 6 20.95 -24.32 -39.63
CA HIS A 6 20.68 -23.22 -38.69
C HIS A 6 19.80 -23.75 -37.56
N THR A 7 20.38 -23.90 -36.38
CA THR A 7 19.65 -24.22 -35.14
C THR A 7 19.08 -22.92 -34.56
N VAL A 8 17.76 -22.76 -34.67
CA VAL A 8 17.04 -21.66 -33.97
C VAL A 8 16.79 -22.09 -32.55
N ALA A 9 17.50 -21.48 -31.63
CA ALA A 9 17.28 -21.65 -30.19
C ALA A 9 16.05 -20.84 -29.76
N PHE A 10 14.96 -21.52 -29.41
CA PHE A 10 13.74 -20.93 -28.89
C PHE A 10 13.96 -20.67 -27.37
N LEU A 11 14.21 -19.42 -27.01
CA LEU A 11 14.27 -18.97 -25.61
C LEU A 11 12.83 -18.88 -25.08
N VAL A 12 12.39 -19.92 -24.39
CA VAL A 12 11.16 -19.90 -23.57
C VAL A 12 11.47 -19.09 -22.32
N GLY A 13 10.97 -17.86 -22.26
CA GLY A 13 11.03 -17.05 -21.06
C GLY A 13 10.12 -17.66 -19.98
N LEU A 14 10.73 -18.27 -18.94
CA LEU A 14 10.03 -18.67 -17.72
C LEU A 14 9.67 -17.39 -16.95
N SER A 15 8.38 -17.01 -16.94
CA SER A 15 7.84 -16.08 -15.99
C SER A 15 7.72 -16.77 -14.63
N VAL A 16 8.69 -16.53 -13.74
CA VAL A 16 8.65 -16.99 -12.36
C VAL A 16 7.67 -16.10 -11.60
N ALA A 17 6.47 -16.61 -11.31
CA ALA A 17 5.63 -16.04 -10.28
C ALA A 17 6.34 -16.23 -8.92
N ALA A 18 6.75 -15.14 -8.29
CA ALA A 18 7.43 -15.18 -6.99
C ALA A 18 6.41 -15.47 -5.89
N CYS A 19 6.23 -16.75 -5.57
CA CYS A 19 5.60 -17.20 -4.33
C CYS A 19 6.69 -17.58 -3.32
N ASP A 20 6.42 -17.37 -2.01
CA ASP A 20 7.28 -17.90 -0.95
C ASP A 20 7.24 -19.44 -0.92
N GLN A 21 8.10 -20.07 -0.08
CA GLN A 21 8.18 -21.54 0.04
C GLN A 21 6.88 -22.19 0.54
N ASN A 22 5.89 -21.39 1.00
CA ASN A 22 4.57 -21.83 1.46
C ASN A 22 3.45 -21.47 0.47
N GLY A 23 3.79 -21.03 -0.75
CA GLY A 23 2.81 -20.66 -1.79
C GLY A 23 2.07 -19.34 -1.52
N ARG A 24 2.54 -18.52 -0.57
CA ARG A 24 1.96 -17.20 -0.28
C ARG A 24 2.53 -16.16 -1.23
N PRO A 25 1.72 -15.19 -1.70
CA PRO A 25 2.25 -14.05 -2.44
C PRO A 25 3.30 -13.35 -1.59
N VAL A 26 4.50 -13.14 -2.14
CA VAL A 26 5.56 -12.42 -1.42
C VAL A 26 5.04 -11.03 -1.05
N GLU A 27 5.01 -10.71 0.24
CA GLU A 27 4.40 -9.46 0.75
C GLU A 27 5.00 -8.20 0.13
N HIS A 28 6.30 -8.15 0.05
CA HIS A 28 7.11 -7.20 -0.72
C HIS A 28 8.51 -7.81 -0.84
N ILE A 29 9.08 -7.80 -2.05
CA ILE A 29 10.42 -8.36 -2.28
C ILE A 29 11.42 -7.60 -1.42
N GLY A 30 12.03 -8.29 -0.45
CA GLY A 30 13.09 -7.74 0.40
C GLY A 30 12.68 -7.29 1.79
N LEU A 31 11.39 -7.31 2.17
CA LEU A 31 10.98 -7.02 3.56
C LEU A 31 11.59 -8.03 4.55
N ASP A 32 11.77 -9.26 4.14
CA ASP A 32 12.44 -10.34 4.88
C ASP A 32 13.91 -10.03 5.21
N LYS A 33 14.52 -9.08 4.51
CA LYS A 33 15.91 -8.63 4.74
C LYS A 33 16.01 -7.52 5.79
N LEU A 34 14.89 -6.93 6.18
CA LEU A 34 14.87 -5.85 7.18
C LEU A 34 14.74 -6.42 8.59
N ALA A 35 15.66 -6.01 9.47
CA ALA A 35 15.70 -6.41 10.86
C ALA A 35 15.51 -5.19 11.78
N ARG A 36 14.52 -5.29 12.69
CA ARG A 36 14.24 -4.27 13.70
C ARG A 36 15.45 -4.04 14.60
N GLY A 37 15.76 -2.78 14.90
CA GLY A 37 16.91 -2.36 15.69
C GLY A 37 18.27 -2.45 14.99
N ILE A 38 18.31 -3.02 13.77
CA ILE A 38 19.57 -3.22 12.99
C ILE A 38 19.50 -2.43 11.69
N SER A 39 18.51 -2.70 10.84
CA SER A 39 18.39 -2.03 9.55
C SER A 39 18.17 -0.53 9.68
N THR A 40 18.72 0.19 8.73
CA THR A 40 18.68 1.65 8.68
C THR A 40 17.56 2.16 7.77
N GLU A 41 17.18 3.45 7.92
CA GLU A 41 16.27 4.11 6.98
C GLU A 41 16.76 4.02 5.53
N GLY A 42 18.09 4.09 5.32
CA GLY A 42 18.67 3.95 3.99
C GLY A 42 18.36 2.60 3.36
N GLU A 43 18.47 1.52 4.13
CA GLU A 43 18.13 0.17 3.67
C GLU A 43 16.62 0.02 3.41
N VAL A 44 15.78 0.62 4.24
CA VAL A 44 14.33 0.69 3.98
C VAL A 44 14.05 1.39 2.65
N ARG A 45 14.70 2.53 2.39
CA ARG A 45 14.54 3.28 1.13
C ARG A 45 15.09 2.53 -0.09
N ILE A 46 16.13 1.73 0.06
CA ILE A 46 16.64 0.87 -1.02
C ILE A 46 15.60 -0.17 -1.42
N ILE A 47 14.90 -0.75 -0.45
CA ILE A 47 13.91 -1.81 -0.67
C ILE A 47 12.57 -1.21 -1.13
N MET A 48 12.09 -0.16 -0.45
CA MET A 48 10.74 0.38 -0.64
C MET A 48 10.67 1.53 -1.65
N GLY A 49 11.81 2.12 -2.02
CA GLY A 49 11.87 3.34 -2.81
C GLY A 49 11.72 4.61 -1.97
N GLN A 50 11.15 5.66 -2.56
CA GLN A 50 10.89 6.91 -1.83
C GLN A 50 9.55 6.86 -1.12
N PRO A 51 9.47 7.28 0.15
CA PRO A 51 8.20 7.37 0.85
C PRO A 51 7.34 8.49 0.26
N GLU A 52 6.04 8.28 0.21
CA GLU A 52 5.06 9.32 -0.17
C GLU A 52 4.91 10.37 0.94
N VAL A 53 5.01 9.94 2.20
CA VAL A 53 4.90 10.81 3.38
C VAL A 53 6.03 10.49 4.34
N VAL A 54 6.65 11.54 4.86
CA VAL A 54 7.57 11.50 6.00
C VAL A 54 7.03 12.44 7.06
N LEU A 55 6.75 11.92 8.25
CA LEU A 55 6.41 12.71 9.42
C LEU A 55 7.50 12.53 10.47
N GLU A 56 7.94 13.63 11.05
CA GLU A 56 8.84 13.65 12.20
C GLU A 56 8.03 13.92 13.47
N GLU A 57 8.16 13.05 14.44
CA GLU A 57 7.51 13.16 15.76
C GLU A 57 8.35 14.01 16.70
N GLU A 58 7.76 14.57 17.75
CA GLU A 58 8.43 15.44 18.73
C GLU A 58 9.64 14.77 19.41
N ASN A 59 9.61 13.44 19.54
CA ASN A 59 10.69 12.64 20.10
C ASN A 59 11.84 12.34 19.09
N GLY A 60 11.77 12.90 17.87
CA GLY A 60 12.74 12.69 16.79
C GLY A 60 12.57 11.39 16.03
N GLU A 61 11.55 10.59 16.34
CA GLU A 61 11.18 9.43 15.50
C GLU A 61 10.59 9.88 14.17
N ARG A 62 10.77 9.10 13.13
CA ARG A 62 10.21 9.38 11.80
C ARG A 62 9.29 8.25 11.36
N LEU A 63 8.17 8.64 10.78
CA LEU A 63 7.18 7.74 10.21
C LEU A 63 7.17 7.92 8.69
N LEU A 64 7.45 6.83 7.98
CA LEU A 64 7.56 6.83 6.51
C LEU A 64 6.46 5.95 5.93
N GLN A 65 5.61 6.53 5.07
CA GLN A 65 4.54 5.79 4.39
C GLN A 65 4.93 5.47 2.94
N PHE A 66 4.75 4.21 2.56
CA PHE A 66 5.03 3.69 1.23
C PHE A 66 3.77 3.00 0.66
N PRO A 67 2.89 3.74 -0.03
CA PRO A 67 1.81 3.13 -0.80
C PRO A 67 2.39 2.41 -2.02
N GLN A 68 1.87 1.23 -2.34
CA GLN A 68 2.32 0.45 -3.50
C GLN A 68 1.75 0.97 -4.85
N GLY A 69 1.37 2.26 -4.91
CA GLY A 69 0.79 2.88 -6.08
C GLY A 69 -0.68 2.53 -6.30
N PRO A 70 -1.32 3.07 -7.36
CA PRO A 70 -2.77 2.96 -7.57
C PRO A 70 -3.22 1.52 -7.83
N GLU A 71 -2.38 0.67 -8.36
CA GLU A 71 -2.69 -0.75 -8.59
C GLU A 71 -2.27 -1.66 -7.43
N GLY A 72 -1.51 -1.14 -6.47
CA GLY A 72 -1.09 -1.87 -5.28
C GLY A 72 -2.21 -2.00 -4.25
N ALA A 73 -2.18 -3.08 -3.49
CA ALA A 73 -3.17 -3.40 -2.46
C ALA A 73 -2.60 -3.30 -1.04
N ARG A 74 -1.51 -2.59 -0.88
CA ARG A 74 -0.82 -2.40 0.41
C ARG A 74 -0.26 -0.99 0.54
N THR A 75 -0.27 -0.50 1.79
CA THR A 75 0.45 0.70 2.21
C THR A 75 1.28 0.34 3.44
N TRP A 76 2.59 0.48 3.34
CA TRP A 76 3.49 0.19 4.45
C TRP A 76 3.82 1.44 5.24
N LEU A 77 3.82 1.34 6.56
CA LEU A 77 4.32 2.35 7.48
C LEU A 77 5.57 1.81 8.17
N PHE A 78 6.66 2.55 8.08
CA PHE A 78 7.90 2.26 8.77
C PHE A 78 8.13 3.31 9.84
N LYS A 79 8.53 2.87 11.03
CA LYS A 79 8.92 3.71 12.16
C LYS A 79 10.43 3.67 12.33
N ILE A 80 11.08 4.82 12.24
CA ILE A 80 12.52 5.00 12.31
C ILE A 80 12.89 5.75 13.58
N ALA A 81 13.88 5.25 14.31
CA ALA A 81 14.40 5.89 15.50
C ALA A 81 15.19 7.17 15.18
N PRO A 82 15.46 8.06 16.16
CA PRO A 82 16.28 9.25 15.97
C PRO A 82 17.70 8.95 15.48
N ASP A 83 18.25 7.78 15.79
CA ASP A 83 19.55 7.31 15.31
C ASP A 83 19.51 6.73 13.88
N GLY A 84 18.35 6.76 13.22
CA GLY A 84 18.15 6.28 11.87
C GLY A 84 17.88 4.79 11.73
N LYS A 85 17.71 4.04 12.83
CA LYS A 85 17.42 2.61 12.78
C LYS A 85 15.93 2.31 12.71
N LEU A 86 15.60 1.22 12.04
CA LEU A 86 14.25 0.70 11.94
C LEU A 86 13.74 0.20 13.31
N ILE A 87 12.72 0.85 13.85
CA ILE A 87 12.02 0.39 15.06
C ILE A 87 11.03 -0.71 14.71
N ASP A 88 10.12 -0.40 13.78
CA ASP A 88 9.03 -1.30 13.40
C ASP A 88 8.48 -0.96 12.02
N TYR A 89 7.70 -1.87 11.45
CA TYR A 89 6.90 -1.61 10.25
C TYR A 89 5.62 -2.41 10.27
N LYS A 90 4.57 -1.85 9.65
CA LYS A 90 3.25 -2.48 9.56
C LYS A 90 2.53 -2.11 8.26
N GLN A 91 1.62 -2.98 7.84
CA GLN A 91 0.67 -2.73 6.76
C GLN A 91 -0.51 -1.91 7.30
N LEU A 92 -0.91 -0.85 6.56
CA LEU A 92 -2.00 0.04 6.99
C LEU A 92 -3.38 -0.40 6.49
N LEU A 93 -3.47 -1.07 5.31
CA LEU A 93 -4.75 -1.46 4.72
C LEU A 93 -5.22 -2.79 5.33
N THR A 94 -5.67 -2.73 6.59
CA THR A 94 -6.12 -3.86 7.39
C THR A 94 -7.56 -3.66 7.85
N GLN A 95 -8.25 -4.76 8.16
CA GLN A 95 -9.62 -4.71 8.69
C GLN A 95 -9.70 -3.91 10.00
N GLU A 96 -8.65 -3.96 10.83
CA GLU A 96 -8.56 -3.17 12.07
C GLU A 96 -8.57 -1.66 11.77
N ASN A 97 -7.72 -1.21 10.85
CA ASN A 97 -7.64 0.20 10.48
C ASN A 97 -8.91 0.65 9.76
N PHE A 98 -9.53 -0.20 8.93
CA PHE A 98 -10.81 0.11 8.31
C PHE A 98 -11.91 0.29 9.35
N ALA A 99 -11.96 -0.58 10.36
CA ALA A 99 -12.92 -0.47 11.46
C ALA A 99 -12.66 0.75 12.38
N ALA A 100 -11.45 1.29 12.36
CA ALA A 100 -11.09 2.51 13.10
C ALA A 100 -11.64 3.79 12.44
N ILE A 101 -11.99 3.75 11.13
CA ILE A 101 -12.58 4.90 10.42
C ILE A 101 -13.97 5.15 10.98
N LYS A 102 -14.20 6.37 11.48
CA LYS A 102 -15.46 6.80 12.08
C LYS A 102 -16.01 8.03 11.38
N GLN A 103 -17.33 8.16 11.40
CA GLN A 103 -18.02 9.37 10.96
C GLN A 103 -17.44 10.60 11.71
N GLY A 104 -17.26 11.69 11.00
CA GLY A 104 -16.72 12.93 11.54
C GLY A 104 -15.19 13.08 11.47
N MET A 105 -14.44 12.01 11.17
CA MET A 105 -12.99 12.11 10.94
C MET A 105 -12.68 13.04 9.76
N SER A 106 -11.58 13.78 9.87
CA SER A 106 -11.04 14.62 8.80
C SER A 106 -10.32 13.78 7.73
N ARG A 107 -10.07 14.39 6.57
CA ARG A 107 -9.26 13.78 5.50
C ARG A 107 -7.86 13.41 5.99
N ASP A 108 -7.24 14.25 6.81
CA ASP A 108 -5.89 14.02 7.32
C ASP A 108 -5.85 12.84 8.29
N GLU A 109 -6.84 12.71 9.19
CA GLU A 109 -6.96 11.56 10.09
C GLU A 109 -7.13 10.26 9.32
N VAL A 110 -7.96 10.24 8.27
CA VAL A 110 -8.15 9.06 7.41
C VAL A 110 -6.88 8.75 6.63
N ARG A 111 -6.24 9.77 6.04
CA ARG A 111 -4.98 9.61 5.30
C ARG A 111 -3.86 9.10 6.19
N TRP A 112 -3.87 9.51 7.46
CA TRP A 112 -2.92 9.02 8.43
C TRP A 112 -3.09 7.52 8.73
N LEU A 113 -4.34 7.05 8.87
CA LEU A 113 -4.65 5.64 9.16
C LEU A 113 -4.43 4.71 7.96
N LEU A 114 -4.74 5.16 6.74
CA LEU A 114 -4.76 4.31 5.55
C LEU A 114 -3.68 4.65 4.51
N GLY A 115 -3.04 5.80 4.64
CA GLY A 115 -2.12 6.34 3.64
C GLY A 115 -2.85 7.01 2.48
N LYS A 116 -2.11 7.24 1.38
CA LYS A 116 -2.64 7.86 0.16
C LYS A 116 -3.71 6.98 -0.48
N PRO A 117 -4.89 7.53 -0.81
CA PRO A 117 -5.91 6.78 -1.54
C PRO A 117 -5.45 6.48 -2.98
N ARG A 118 -5.97 5.39 -3.55
CA ARG A 118 -5.79 5.02 -4.96
C ARG A 118 -6.44 6.05 -5.87
N SER A 119 -7.67 6.44 -5.55
CA SER A 119 -8.39 7.46 -6.29
C SER A 119 -9.22 8.36 -5.38
N VAL A 120 -9.52 9.55 -5.90
CA VAL A 120 -10.39 10.55 -5.28
C VAL A 120 -11.40 10.97 -6.34
N VAL A 121 -12.68 10.77 -6.08
CA VAL A 121 -13.76 11.14 -7.00
C VAL A 121 -14.73 12.08 -6.29
N GLN A 122 -15.05 13.20 -6.92
CA GLN A 122 -16.01 14.17 -6.38
C GLN A 122 -17.35 14.08 -7.09
N PHE A 123 -18.43 14.14 -6.31
CA PHE A 123 -19.82 14.22 -6.75
C PHE A 123 -20.46 15.50 -6.22
N PRO A 124 -20.23 16.67 -6.86
CA PRO A 124 -20.65 17.98 -6.33
C PRO A 124 -22.16 18.08 -6.08
N LEU A 125 -22.98 17.49 -6.95
CA LEU A 125 -24.45 17.49 -6.81
C LEU A 125 -24.92 16.73 -5.56
N LYS A 126 -24.13 15.79 -5.05
CA LYS A 126 -24.40 15.04 -3.81
C LYS A 126 -23.67 15.64 -2.61
N ASN A 127 -22.88 16.70 -2.79
CA ASN A 127 -21.95 17.22 -1.77
C ASN A 127 -21.03 16.12 -1.22
N GLU A 128 -20.53 15.24 -2.08
CA GLU A 128 -19.80 14.04 -1.70
C GLU A 128 -18.47 13.94 -2.43
N GLU A 129 -17.42 13.53 -1.70
CA GLU A 129 -16.13 13.14 -2.21
C GLU A 129 -15.84 11.72 -1.71
N VAL A 130 -15.44 10.80 -2.61
CA VAL A 130 -15.18 9.40 -2.30
C VAL A 130 -13.70 9.12 -2.53
N TRP A 131 -13.06 8.62 -1.50
CA TRP A 131 -11.69 8.10 -1.56
C TRP A 131 -11.71 6.59 -1.54
N ASP A 132 -10.93 5.92 -2.38
CA ASP A 132 -10.85 4.48 -2.38
C ASP A 132 -9.41 3.96 -2.17
N TRP A 133 -9.33 2.81 -1.50
CA TRP A 133 -8.12 2.02 -1.33
C TRP A 133 -8.38 0.59 -1.78
N ARG A 134 -7.49 0.07 -2.61
CA ARG A 134 -7.50 -1.35 -2.96
C ARG A 134 -6.78 -2.12 -1.85
N TYR A 135 -7.36 -3.22 -1.40
CA TYR A 135 -6.75 -4.08 -0.39
C TYR A 135 -6.93 -5.57 -0.73
N LEU A 136 -6.15 -6.43 -0.08
CA LEU A 136 -6.28 -7.88 -0.16
C LEU A 136 -7.06 -8.36 1.07
N ASP A 137 -8.14 -9.11 0.81
CA ASP A 137 -8.88 -9.81 1.85
C ASP A 137 -8.21 -11.17 2.16
N VAL A 138 -8.77 -11.94 3.11
CA VAL A 138 -8.31 -13.27 3.52
C VAL A 138 -8.31 -14.25 2.33
N ASN A 139 -9.26 -14.13 1.42
CA ASN A 139 -9.15 -14.69 0.08
C ASN A 139 -8.35 -13.70 -0.80
N PRO A 140 -7.45 -14.17 -1.70
CA PRO A 140 -6.60 -13.29 -2.53
C PRO A 140 -7.41 -12.42 -3.51
N GLU A 141 -8.68 -12.19 -3.25
CA GLU A 141 -9.53 -11.28 -4.00
C GLU A 141 -9.24 -9.83 -3.62
N GLN A 142 -8.97 -9.02 -4.63
CA GLN A 142 -8.82 -7.58 -4.44
C GLN A 142 -10.19 -6.96 -4.17
N ARG A 143 -10.27 -6.17 -3.11
CA ARG A 143 -11.45 -5.39 -2.73
C ARG A 143 -11.12 -3.90 -2.67
N LEU A 144 -12.16 -3.09 -2.68
CA LEU A 144 -12.07 -1.66 -2.46
C LEU A 144 -12.67 -1.31 -1.11
N PHE A 145 -11.95 -0.53 -0.33
CA PHE A 145 -12.48 0.17 0.83
C PHE A 145 -12.69 1.62 0.45
N ASN A 146 -13.91 2.12 0.60
CA ASN A 146 -14.30 3.46 0.24
C ASN A 146 -14.58 4.28 1.50
N VAL A 147 -14.14 5.53 1.52
CA VAL A 147 -14.49 6.51 2.54
C VAL A 147 -15.17 7.68 1.87
N HIS A 148 -16.38 7.97 2.30
CA HIS A 148 -17.18 9.06 1.80
C HIS A 148 -17.04 10.28 2.70
N PHE A 149 -16.71 11.43 2.11
CA PHE A 149 -16.56 12.71 2.80
C PHE A 149 -17.63 13.67 2.30
N ALA A 150 -18.23 14.44 3.21
CA ALA A 150 -19.00 15.60 2.82
C ALA A 150 -18.06 16.70 2.34
N ILE A 151 -18.20 17.18 1.09
CA ILE A 151 -17.33 18.20 0.50
C ILE A 151 -17.29 19.46 1.36
N ALA A 152 -18.47 19.93 1.81
CA ALA A 152 -18.59 21.17 2.58
C ALA A 152 -17.85 21.16 3.91
N SER A 153 -17.81 20.02 4.61
CA SER A 153 -17.15 19.91 5.92
C SER A 153 -15.76 19.26 5.88
N GLY A 154 -15.44 18.54 4.81
CA GLY A 154 -14.23 17.74 4.71
C GLY A 154 -14.19 16.54 5.68
N ARG A 155 -15.34 16.12 6.19
CA ARG A 155 -15.42 15.06 7.20
C ARG A 155 -16.11 13.82 6.66
N VAL A 156 -15.70 12.66 7.20
CA VAL A 156 -16.29 11.36 6.88
C VAL A 156 -17.78 11.37 7.16
N SER A 157 -18.57 11.06 6.14
CA SER A 157 -20.01 10.82 6.22
C SER A 157 -20.33 9.33 6.40
N ALA A 158 -19.64 8.45 5.66
CA ALA A 158 -19.76 7.00 5.77
C ALA A 158 -18.49 6.26 5.31
N PRO A 159 -18.03 5.19 5.98
CA PRO A 159 -17.10 4.21 5.43
C PRO A 159 -17.87 3.02 4.84
N THR A 160 -17.38 2.49 3.71
CA THR A 160 -17.95 1.28 3.09
C THR A 160 -16.87 0.43 2.45
N SER A 161 -17.12 -0.89 2.33
CA SER A 161 -16.29 -1.79 1.53
C SER A 161 -17.09 -2.40 0.39
N SER A 162 -16.45 -2.60 -0.76
CA SER A 162 -17.05 -3.22 -1.95
C SER A 162 -16.04 -4.11 -2.68
N ASP A 163 -16.54 -5.04 -3.49
CA ASP A 163 -15.69 -5.83 -4.36
C ASP A 163 -15.12 -4.98 -5.49
N ALA A 164 -13.84 -5.15 -5.80
CA ALA A 164 -13.14 -4.37 -6.84
C ALA A 164 -13.75 -4.55 -8.25
N ARG A 165 -14.59 -5.58 -8.45
CA ARG A 165 -15.25 -5.91 -9.73
C ARG A 165 -16.49 -5.07 -10.04
N THR A 166 -16.95 -4.23 -9.12
CA THR A 166 -18.24 -3.52 -9.25
C THR A 166 -18.12 -2.16 -9.93
N ILE A 167 -16.93 -1.76 -10.38
CA ILE A 167 -16.72 -0.49 -11.09
C ILE A 167 -16.43 -0.81 -12.57
N ASN A 168 -17.50 -1.00 -13.33
CA ASN A 168 -17.53 -0.87 -14.78
C ASN A 168 -18.22 0.43 -15.16
#